data_a2754cc1fae2d518844f5a6176c5cf0b
#
_entry.id   a2754cc1fae2d518844f5a6176c5cf0b
#
_cell.length_a   1.000
_cell.length_b   1.000
_cell.length_c   1.000
_cell.angle_alpha   90.00
_cell.angle_beta   90.00
_cell.angle_gamma   90.00
#
_symmetry.space_group_name_H-M   'P 1'
#
loop_
_entity.id
_entity.type
_entity.pdbx_description
1 polymer ?
#
loop_
_entity_poly.entity_id
_entity_poly.type
_entity_poly.pdbx_seq_one_letter_code
_entity_poly.pdbx_strand_id
1 'polypeptide(L)'
;MSIATGARIECLTIEIVDDRALLQELSEITFSDKDMEVGYSDHRRPFYLAISINQIPIKRALVDMGTSVNLIPLSTLQAAGILERKIQGCLMEVTGFGGRGKYTIGHIQLWLKVGLIASLARFHVVKMEVSYHILLGRPWLHKHRLVPSSYHQCVKGRLNGRMIRIAANPSPFEQAEVI
;
A
#
# COMPACT_ATOMS: atom_id res chain seq x y z
N MET A 1 35.76 -20.91 -35.50
CA MET A 1 36.47 -20.36 -34.33
C MET A 1 35.48 -19.65 -33.47
N SER A 2 35.46 -20.06 -32.24
CA SER A 2 35.03 -19.29 -31.05
C SER A 2 33.54 -19.24 -30.79
N ILE A 3 33.01 -20.14 -30.04
CA ILE A 3 32.73 -20.21 -28.59
C ILE A 3 31.67 -19.20 -28.19
N ALA A 4 30.42 -19.64 -28.24
CA ALA A 4 29.34 -19.06 -27.47
C ALA A 4 29.46 -19.57 -26.03
N THR A 5 29.87 -18.71 -25.13
CA THR A 5 29.81 -18.93 -23.69
C THR A 5 28.35 -18.82 -23.26
N GLY A 6 27.71 -19.95 -23.01
CA GLY A 6 26.38 -19.99 -22.43
C GLY A 6 26.42 -19.35 -21.05
N ALA A 7 25.71 -18.25 -20.88
CA ALA A 7 25.37 -17.73 -19.57
C ALA A 7 24.47 -18.76 -18.88
N ARG A 8 25.01 -19.49 -17.92
CA ARG A 8 24.24 -20.30 -16.99
C ARG A 8 23.43 -19.33 -16.17
N ILE A 9 22.14 -19.36 -16.37
CA ILE A 9 21.21 -18.79 -15.38
C ILE A 9 21.28 -19.75 -14.19
N GLU A 10 22.07 -19.38 -13.20
CA GLU A 10 22.00 -20.07 -11.92
C GLU A 10 20.65 -19.73 -11.31
N CYS A 11 19.77 -20.70 -11.34
CA CYS A 11 18.55 -20.67 -10.54
C CYS A 11 19.02 -20.55 -9.09
N LEU A 12 18.68 -19.45 -8.43
CA LEU A 12 18.94 -19.29 -7.00
C LEU A 12 18.23 -20.45 -6.28
N THR A 13 19.02 -21.41 -5.88
CA THR A 13 18.57 -22.49 -5.03
C THR A 13 18.26 -21.85 -3.69
N ILE A 14 16.99 -21.84 -3.29
CA ILE A 14 16.62 -21.48 -1.93
C ILE A 14 17.19 -22.57 -1.03
N GLU A 15 18.27 -22.27 -0.33
CA GLU A 15 18.77 -23.15 0.72
C GLU A 15 17.72 -23.15 1.84
N ILE A 16 17.09 -24.28 2.03
CA ILE A 16 16.27 -24.53 3.22
C ILE A 16 17.23 -24.73 4.37
N VAL A 17 17.47 -23.68 5.11
CA VAL A 17 18.18 -23.79 6.40
C VAL A 17 17.21 -24.44 7.37
N ASP A 18 17.43 -25.72 7.65
CA ASP A 18 16.68 -26.49 8.65
C ASP A 18 17.15 -26.03 10.05
N ASP A 19 16.60 -24.92 10.51
CA ASP A 19 16.81 -24.45 11.87
C ASP A 19 15.47 -24.53 12.62
N ARG A 20 15.25 -25.66 13.29
CA ARG A 20 14.03 -25.94 14.06
C ARG A 20 13.73 -24.89 15.14
N ALA A 21 14.69 -24.11 15.54
CA ALA A 21 14.51 -23.02 16.49
C ALA A 21 13.82 -21.79 15.84
N LEU A 22 14.02 -21.58 14.55
CA LEU A 22 13.34 -20.52 13.76
C LEU A 22 11.92 -20.90 13.35
N LEU A 23 11.58 -22.19 13.34
CA LEU A 23 10.27 -22.67 12.90
C LEU A 23 9.12 -22.30 13.85
N GLN A 24 9.40 -21.94 15.08
CA GLN A 24 8.36 -21.48 16.04
C GLN A 24 8.00 -19.98 15.85
N GLU A 25 8.84 -19.19 15.18
CA GLU A 25 8.57 -17.76 14.93
C GLU A 25 8.06 -17.46 13.53
N LEU A 26 8.15 -18.39 12.58
CA LEU A 26 7.84 -18.15 11.17
C LEU A 26 6.62 -18.94 10.72
N SER A 27 5.43 -18.63 11.27
CA SER A 27 4.22 -18.99 10.54
C SER A 27 4.23 -18.27 9.18
N GLU A 28 4.11 -19.05 8.10
CA GLU A 28 4.10 -18.52 6.74
C GLU A 28 2.92 -17.56 6.55
N ILE A 29 3.14 -16.51 5.74
CA ILE A 29 2.03 -15.69 5.29
C ILE A 29 1.38 -16.42 4.12
N THR A 30 0.21 -16.98 4.35
CA THR A 30 -0.55 -17.74 3.36
C THR A 30 -1.90 -17.08 3.08
N PHE A 31 -2.40 -17.28 1.87
CA PHE A 31 -3.75 -16.89 1.49
C PHE A 31 -4.53 -18.12 1.05
N SER A 32 -5.77 -18.23 1.46
CA SER A 32 -6.67 -19.35 1.14
C SER A 32 -8.07 -18.82 0.85
N ASP A 33 -8.96 -19.69 0.43
CA ASP A 33 -10.37 -19.34 0.18
C ASP A 33 -11.05 -18.75 1.42
N LYS A 34 -10.56 -19.07 2.62
CA LYS A 34 -11.06 -18.50 3.88
C LYS A 34 -10.74 -17.00 4.03
N ASP A 35 -9.79 -16.50 3.25
CA ASP A 35 -9.38 -15.10 3.28
C ASP A 35 -10.19 -14.22 2.33
N MET A 36 -11.07 -14.81 1.51
CA MET A 36 -11.92 -14.07 0.59
C MET A 36 -12.88 -13.15 1.34
N GLU A 37 -12.74 -11.85 1.12
CA GLU A 37 -13.67 -10.83 1.63
C GLU A 37 -14.89 -10.65 0.73
N VAL A 38 -14.87 -11.24 -0.43
CA VAL A 38 -15.90 -11.11 -1.46
C VAL A 38 -16.26 -12.50 -1.97
N GLY A 39 -17.50 -12.65 -2.46
CA GLY A 39 -17.99 -13.94 -2.93
C GLY A 39 -17.27 -14.48 -4.17
N TYR A 40 -16.64 -13.62 -4.95
CA TYR A 40 -15.84 -13.96 -6.13
C TYR A 40 -14.79 -12.89 -6.40
N SER A 41 -13.70 -13.28 -7.06
CA SER A 41 -12.65 -12.33 -7.47
C SER A 41 -13.12 -11.54 -8.70
N ASP A 42 -12.84 -10.24 -8.70
CA ASP A 42 -13.00 -9.37 -9.87
C ASP A 42 -11.73 -8.54 -10.05
N HIS A 43 -11.01 -8.79 -11.13
CA HIS A 43 -9.76 -8.09 -11.44
C HIS A 43 -9.93 -6.57 -11.64
N ARG A 44 -11.16 -6.09 -11.88
CA ARG A 44 -11.48 -4.66 -12.02
C ARG A 44 -11.78 -3.99 -10.69
N ARG A 45 -11.96 -4.76 -9.61
CA ARG A 45 -12.28 -4.22 -8.30
C ARG A 45 -11.07 -3.51 -7.69
N PRO A 46 -11.16 -2.22 -7.40
CA PRO A 46 -10.10 -1.52 -6.70
C PRO A 46 -9.98 -2.05 -5.27
N PHE A 47 -8.75 -2.05 -4.76
CA PHE A 47 -8.48 -2.52 -3.41
C PHE A 47 -8.36 -1.34 -2.45
N TYR A 48 -9.47 -0.98 -1.79
CA TYR A 48 -9.53 0.10 -0.83
C TYR A 48 -9.49 -0.40 0.61
N LEU A 49 -8.71 0.28 1.46
CA LEU A 49 -8.74 0.12 2.90
C LEU A 49 -9.44 1.31 3.56
N ALA A 50 -10.12 1.05 4.68
CA ALA A 50 -10.56 2.08 5.59
C ALA A 50 -9.43 2.38 6.58
N ILE A 51 -9.04 3.64 6.67
CA ILE A 51 -7.89 4.09 7.45
C ILE A 51 -8.22 5.39 8.19
N SER A 52 -7.28 5.93 8.93
CA SER A 52 -7.33 7.32 9.37
C SER A 52 -6.00 8.04 9.18
N ILE A 53 -6.05 9.32 8.87
CA ILE A 53 -4.90 10.22 8.85
C ILE A 53 -5.14 11.34 9.85
N ASN A 54 -4.18 11.58 10.76
CA ASN A 54 -4.34 12.53 11.87
C ASN A 54 -5.70 12.40 12.58
N GLN A 55 -6.14 11.16 12.82
CA GLN A 55 -7.42 10.77 13.43
C GLN A 55 -8.68 11.02 12.55
N ILE A 56 -8.51 11.48 11.33
CA ILE A 56 -9.62 11.72 10.40
C ILE A 56 -9.84 10.44 9.57
N PRO A 57 -11.04 9.85 9.58
CA PRO A 57 -11.33 8.63 8.85
C PRO A 57 -11.31 8.87 7.34
N ILE A 58 -10.70 7.92 6.62
CA ILE A 58 -10.57 7.89 5.17
C ILE A 58 -11.07 6.54 4.67
N LYS A 59 -12.01 6.54 3.76
CA LYS A 59 -12.66 5.31 3.26
C LYS A 59 -11.97 4.67 2.05
N ARG A 60 -11.29 5.46 1.24
CA ARG A 60 -10.69 5.00 -0.01
C ARG A 60 -9.18 5.20 0.00
N ALA A 61 -8.50 4.39 0.80
CA ALA A 61 -7.05 4.24 0.71
C ALA A 61 -6.74 3.12 -0.29
N LEU A 62 -6.35 3.48 -1.49
CA LEU A 62 -6.03 2.53 -2.56
C LEU A 62 -4.69 1.86 -2.26
N VAL A 63 -4.68 0.54 -2.23
CA VAL A 63 -3.45 -0.25 -2.13
C VAL A 63 -2.91 -0.52 -3.53
N ASP A 64 -1.70 -0.06 -3.81
CA ASP A 64 -1.07 -0.23 -5.12
C ASP A 64 0.40 -0.62 -4.99
N MET A 65 0.71 -1.88 -5.29
CA MET A 65 2.08 -2.40 -5.30
C MET A 65 2.90 -1.89 -6.49
N GLY A 66 2.27 -1.33 -7.51
CA GLY A 66 2.91 -0.83 -8.71
C GLY A 66 3.62 0.51 -8.52
N THR A 67 3.33 1.23 -7.43
CA THR A 67 3.91 2.56 -7.21
C THR A 67 5.01 2.56 -6.15
N SER A 68 6.03 3.37 -6.39
CA SER A 68 7.18 3.58 -5.50
C SER A 68 6.99 4.71 -4.48
N VAL A 69 5.82 5.33 -4.46
CA VAL A 69 5.48 6.45 -3.57
C VAL A 69 4.09 6.25 -2.96
N ASN A 70 3.85 6.85 -1.79
CA ASN A 70 2.50 7.07 -1.31
C ASN A 70 2.05 8.44 -1.84
N LEU A 71 0.81 8.54 -2.28
CA LEU A 71 0.23 9.76 -2.84
C LEU A 71 -0.97 10.23 -2.02
N ILE A 72 -1.12 11.55 -1.94
CA ILE A 72 -2.32 12.17 -1.41
C ILE A 72 -2.75 13.33 -2.32
N PRO A 73 -3.98 13.32 -2.84
CA PRO A 73 -4.52 14.47 -3.54
C PRO A 73 -4.62 15.69 -2.63
N LEU A 74 -4.34 16.86 -3.16
CA LEU A 74 -4.49 18.12 -2.42
C LEU A 74 -5.93 18.29 -1.89
N SER A 75 -6.92 17.85 -2.66
CA SER A 75 -8.32 17.86 -2.25
C SER A 75 -8.59 17.05 -0.97
N THR A 76 -7.89 15.93 -0.78
CA THR A 76 -7.99 15.15 0.46
C THR A 76 -7.41 15.90 1.65
N LEU A 77 -6.26 16.57 1.49
CA LEU A 77 -5.68 17.41 2.54
C LEU A 77 -6.62 18.54 2.93
N GLN A 78 -7.20 19.23 1.95
CA GLN A 78 -8.14 20.32 2.17
C GLN A 78 -9.40 19.84 2.92
N ALA A 79 -9.99 18.72 2.47
CA ALA A 79 -11.15 18.12 3.11
C ALA A 79 -10.85 17.65 4.55
N ALA A 80 -9.63 17.19 4.80
CA ALA A 80 -9.18 16.80 6.13
C ALA A 80 -8.79 17.99 7.03
N GLY A 81 -8.89 19.22 6.54
CA GLY A 81 -8.49 20.42 7.30
C GLY A 81 -6.99 20.53 7.55
N ILE A 82 -6.18 19.82 6.78
CA ILE A 82 -4.72 19.88 6.88
C ILE A 82 -4.19 21.04 6.05
N LEU A 83 -3.42 21.91 6.70
CA LEU A 83 -2.97 23.17 6.09
C LEU A 83 -1.90 22.91 5.03
N GLU A 84 -2.04 23.54 3.86
CA GLU A 84 -1.09 23.43 2.75
C GLU A 84 0.32 23.92 3.12
N ARG A 85 0.45 24.84 4.05
CA ARG A 85 1.77 25.33 4.54
C ARG A 85 2.62 24.22 5.20
N LYS A 86 2.02 23.07 5.51
CA LYS A 86 2.75 21.90 6.03
C LYS A 86 3.40 21.08 4.92
N ILE A 87 3.07 21.34 3.67
CA ILE A 87 3.69 20.69 2.52
C ILE A 87 5.12 21.20 2.39
N GLN A 88 6.07 20.28 2.30
CA GLN A 88 7.49 20.56 2.21
C GLN A 88 8.05 20.08 0.87
N GLY A 89 9.22 20.59 0.51
CA GLY A 89 9.93 20.16 -0.69
C GLY A 89 9.48 20.88 -1.95
N CYS A 90 9.88 20.34 -3.09
CA CYS A 90 9.67 20.91 -4.41
C CYS A 90 8.97 19.94 -5.34
N LEU A 91 8.67 20.40 -6.54
CA LEU A 91 8.11 19.61 -7.62
C LEU A 91 9.01 18.40 -7.92
N MET A 92 8.42 17.23 -7.96
CA MET A 92 9.05 15.99 -8.35
C MET A 92 8.18 15.31 -9.41
N GLU A 93 8.80 14.84 -10.47
CA GLU A 93 8.09 14.08 -11.48
C GLU A 93 7.78 12.67 -10.96
N VAL A 94 6.52 12.27 -11.09
CA VAL A 94 6.07 10.91 -10.79
C VAL A 94 5.79 10.21 -12.11
N THR A 95 6.58 9.20 -12.41
CA THR A 95 6.40 8.36 -13.59
C THR A 95 5.39 7.25 -13.31
N GLY A 96 4.58 6.89 -14.31
CA GLY A 96 3.70 5.73 -14.23
C GLY A 96 2.20 6.01 -14.39
N PHE A 97 1.76 7.25 -14.43
CA PHE A 97 0.34 7.59 -14.57
C PHE A 97 0.05 8.26 -15.93
N GLY A 98 -0.16 7.44 -16.98
CA GLY A 98 -0.74 7.92 -18.23
C GLY A 98 0.14 8.78 -19.13
N GLY A 99 1.42 8.45 -19.26
CA GLY A 99 2.25 8.85 -20.41
C GLY A 99 2.73 10.31 -20.48
N ARG A 100 2.33 11.19 -19.56
CA ARG A 100 2.93 12.53 -19.37
C ARG A 100 3.33 12.67 -17.92
N GLY A 101 4.55 13.12 -17.67
CA GLY A 101 5.05 13.35 -16.32
C GLY A 101 4.08 14.18 -15.50
N LYS A 102 3.62 13.63 -14.40
CA LYS A 102 2.81 14.36 -13.42
C LYS A 102 3.71 14.77 -12.28
N TYR A 103 3.56 16.01 -11.84
CA TYR A 103 4.41 16.58 -10.81
C TYR A 103 3.69 16.59 -9.47
N THR A 104 4.44 16.27 -8.43
CA THR A 104 4.01 16.51 -7.06
C THR A 104 4.33 17.97 -6.71
N ILE A 105 3.51 18.57 -5.85
CA ILE A 105 3.76 19.92 -5.32
C ILE A 105 4.62 19.93 -4.07
N GLY A 106 5.05 18.76 -3.63
CA GLY A 106 5.84 18.53 -2.43
C GLY A 106 5.41 17.25 -1.72
N HIS A 107 5.80 17.14 -0.47
CA HIS A 107 5.45 16.00 0.38
C HIS A 107 5.03 16.47 1.77
N ILE A 108 4.30 15.59 2.46
CA ILE A 108 3.83 15.82 3.82
C ILE A 108 3.96 14.52 4.62
N GLN A 109 4.27 14.64 5.91
CA GLN A 109 4.20 13.52 6.84
C GLN A 109 2.91 13.57 7.63
N LEU A 110 2.19 12.46 7.65
CA LEU A 110 0.92 12.33 8.35
C LEU A 110 0.95 11.09 9.23
N TRP A 111 0.25 11.17 10.36
CA TRP A 111 0.03 10.02 11.21
C TRP A 111 -1.04 9.13 10.58
N LEU A 112 -0.58 7.99 10.08
CA LEU A 112 -1.42 7.00 9.40
C LEU A 112 -1.74 5.85 10.34
N LYS A 113 -3.02 5.53 10.48
CA LYS A 113 -3.48 4.34 11.19
C LYS A 113 -4.29 3.46 10.26
N VAL A 114 -3.86 2.21 10.14
CA VAL A 114 -4.51 1.17 9.33
C VAL A 114 -4.66 -0.08 10.19
N GLY A 115 -5.87 -0.38 10.63
CA GLY A 115 -6.10 -1.45 11.60
C GLY A 115 -5.29 -1.21 12.88
N LEU A 116 -4.42 -2.16 13.22
CA LEU A 116 -3.53 -2.07 14.39
C LEU A 116 -2.21 -1.34 14.12
N ILE A 117 -1.92 -1.02 12.86
CA ILE A 117 -0.67 -0.35 12.47
C ILE A 117 -0.87 1.15 12.55
N ALA A 118 -0.04 1.84 13.35
CA ALA A 118 -0.04 3.28 13.43
C ALA A 118 1.41 3.79 13.32
N SER A 119 1.66 4.68 12.37
CA SER A 119 2.98 5.26 12.16
C SER A 119 2.92 6.55 11.34
N LEU A 120 3.99 7.34 11.40
CA LEU A 120 4.18 8.42 10.45
C LEU A 120 4.46 7.85 9.05
N ALA A 121 3.78 8.39 8.05
CA ALA A 121 3.99 8.05 6.65
C ALA A 121 4.17 9.32 5.83
N ARG A 122 5.10 9.26 4.87
CA ARG A 122 5.32 10.33 3.90
C ARG A 122 4.40 10.12 2.72
N PHE A 123 3.69 11.19 2.34
CA PHE A 123 2.86 11.25 1.15
C PHE A 123 3.37 12.35 0.23
N HIS A 124 3.46 12.04 -1.06
CA HIS A 124 3.66 13.05 -2.07
C HIS A 124 2.31 13.65 -2.46
N VAL A 125 2.23 14.97 -2.49
CA VAL A 125 0.98 15.68 -2.72
C VAL A 125 0.81 15.98 -4.20
N VAL A 126 -0.33 15.62 -4.74
CA VAL A 126 -0.65 15.81 -6.16
C VAL A 126 -1.92 16.63 -6.35
N LYS A 127 -1.93 17.46 -7.39
CA LYS A 127 -3.12 18.19 -7.87
C LYS A 127 -3.77 17.39 -8.99
N MET A 128 -4.54 16.37 -8.60
CA MET A 128 -5.25 15.51 -9.55
C MET A 128 -6.62 15.16 -8.99
N GLU A 129 -7.60 15.07 -9.86
CA GLU A 129 -8.86 14.42 -9.55
C GLU A 129 -8.70 12.92 -9.78
N VAL A 130 -8.89 12.16 -8.72
CA VAL A 130 -8.78 10.70 -8.71
C VAL A 130 -9.89 10.11 -7.86
N SER A 131 -10.16 8.82 -8.05
CA SER A 131 -11.22 8.11 -7.32
C SER A 131 -10.83 7.75 -5.88
N TYR A 132 -9.56 7.75 -5.55
CA TYR A 132 -9.06 7.45 -4.21
C TYR A 132 -8.82 8.72 -3.38
N HIS A 133 -8.89 8.59 -2.07
CA HIS A 133 -8.51 9.66 -1.14
C HIS A 133 -7.02 9.69 -0.85
N ILE A 134 -6.39 8.53 -0.73
CA ILE A 134 -4.94 8.36 -0.70
C ILE A 134 -4.54 7.10 -1.46
N LEU A 135 -3.26 7.01 -1.82
CA LEU A 135 -2.68 5.83 -2.41
C LEU A 135 -1.54 5.35 -1.53
N LEU A 136 -1.62 4.09 -1.10
CA LEU A 136 -0.61 3.41 -0.31
C LEU A 136 0.23 2.54 -1.24
N GLY A 137 1.43 3.00 -1.51
CA GLY A 137 2.39 2.31 -2.36
C GLY A 137 3.34 1.41 -1.59
N ARG A 138 4.37 0.95 -2.30
CA ARG A 138 5.42 0.11 -1.70
C ARG A 138 6.10 0.71 -0.47
N PRO A 139 6.29 2.04 -0.33
CA PRO A 139 6.94 2.58 0.86
C PRO A 139 6.22 2.20 2.16
N TRP A 140 4.88 2.25 2.17
CA TRP A 140 4.11 1.84 3.33
C TRP A 140 4.09 0.31 3.49
N LEU A 141 3.84 -0.41 2.40
CA LEU A 141 3.78 -1.87 2.41
C LEU A 141 5.11 -2.48 2.90
N HIS A 142 6.23 -2.03 2.37
CA HIS A 142 7.55 -2.56 2.72
C HIS A 142 7.98 -2.17 4.14
N LYS A 143 7.68 -0.93 4.56
CA LYS A 143 7.97 -0.48 5.93
C LYS A 143 7.38 -1.43 6.97
N HIS A 144 6.16 -1.89 6.72
CA HIS A 144 5.43 -2.76 7.65
C HIS A 144 5.46 -4.23 7.26
N ARG A 145 6.22 -4.60 6.23
CA ARG A 145 6.34 -5.99 5.73
C ARG A 145 4.99 -6.62 5.45
N LEU A 146 4.14 -5.87 4.75
CA LEU A 146 2.78 -6.27 4.42
C LEU A 146 2.69 -6.86 3.03
N VAL A 147 1.89 -7.89 2.89
CA VAL A 147 1.61 -8.58 1.63
C VAL A 147 0.14 -8.38 1.28
N PRO A 148 -0.17 -7.57 0.27
CA PRO A 148 -1.54 -7.41 -0.18
C PRO A 148 -1.92 -8.51 -1.18
N SER A 149 -3.18 -8.93 -1.11
CA SER A 149 -3.80 -9.77 -2.13
C SER A 149 -5.08 -9.10 -2.65
N SER A 150 -5.02 -8.58 -3.85
CA SER A 150 -6.20 -8.01 -4.52
C SER A 150 -7.24 -9.08 -4.84
N TYR A 151 -6.80 -10.32 -5.08
CA TYR A 151 -7.69 -11.46 -5.28
C TYR A 151 -8.57 -11.73 -4.05
N HIS A 152 -7.97 -11.77 -2.85
CA HIS A 152 -8.67 -12.03 -1.58
C HIS A 152 -9.24 -10.76 -0.95
N GLN A 153 -8.86 -9.57 -1.44
CA GLN A 153 -9.24 -8.27 -0.89
C GLN A 153 -8.84 -8.10 0.58
N CYS A 154 -7.64 -8.54 0.91
CA CYS A 154 -7.06 -8.34 2.24
C CYS A 154 -5.53 -8.16 2.18
N VAL A 155 -4.98 -7.59 3.23
CA VAL A 155 -3.55 -7.44 3.45
C VAL A 155 -3.17 -8.28 4.66
N LYS A 156 -2.08 -9.02 4.57
CA LYS A 156 -1.53 -9.79 5.69
C LYS A 156 -0.11 -9.36 6.00
N GLY A 157 0.27 -9.53 7.23
CA GLY A 157 1.61 -9.26 7.73
C GLY A 157 1.76 -9.69 9.17
N ARG A 158 2.80 -9.19 9.81
CA ARG A 158 3.05 -9.44 11.24
C ARG A 158 3.23 -8.13 11.98
N LEU A 159 2.70 -8.08 13.16
CA LEU A 159 2.90 -6.99 14.11
C LEU A 159 3.30 -7.59 15.44
N ASN A 160 4.50 -7.25 15.95
CA ASN A 160 5.05 -7.80 17.18
C ASN A 160 5.01 -9.35 17.22
N GLY A 161 5.44 -9.98 16.13
CA GLY A 161 5.49 -11.44 15.99
C GLY A 161 4.13 -12.12 15.74
N ARG A 162 3.03 -11.39 15.79
CA ARG A 162 1.68 -11.93 15.55
C ARG A 162 1.21 -11.65 14.14
N MET A 163 0.55 -12.64 13.54
CA MET A 163 -0.10 -12.47 12.25
C MET A 163 -1.24 -11.45 12.37
N ILE A 164 -1.26 -10.49 11.44
CA ILE A 164 -2.35 -9.54 11.29
C ILE A 164 -2.97 -9.68 9.91
N ARG A 165 -4.25 -9.37 9.82
CA ARG A 165 -5.02 -9.34 8.60
C ARG A 165 -5.87 -8.08 8.57
N ILE A 166 -5.80 -7.35 7.47
CA ILE A 166 -6.55 -6.11 7.25
C ILE A 166 -7.44 -6.36 6.05
N ALA A 167 -8.75 -6.38 6.27
CA ALA A 167 -9.74 -6.55 5.22
C ALA A 167 -9.93 -5.27 4.40
N ALA A 168 -10.25 -5.42 3.13
CA ALA A 168 -10.70 -4.31 2.30
C ALA A 168 -11.96 -3.66 2.89
N ASN A 169 -12.13 -2.37 2.64
CA ASN A 169 -13.37 -1.67 2.99
C ASN A 169 -14.50 -2.19 2.10
N PRO A 170 -15.56 -2.79 2.65
CA PRO A 170 -16.66 -3.32 1.87
C PRO A 170 -17.55 -2.23 1.25
N SER A 171 -17.51 -1.01 1.78
CA SER A 171 -18.41 0.09 1.42
C SER A 171 -17.63 1.40 1.19
N PRO A 172 -16.68 1.44 0.25
CA PRO A 172 -15.81 2.60 0.07
C PRO A 172 -16.52 3.84 -0.47
N PHE A 173 -17.70 3.68 -1.05
CA PHE A 173 -18.49 4.75 -1.67
C PHE A 173 -19.78 5.07 -0.91
N GLU A 174 -20.07 4.40 0.21
CA GLU A 174 -21.18 4.79 1.05
C GLU A 174 -20.99 6.21 1.60
N GLN A 175 -22.03 7.02 1.43
CA GLN A 175 -22.12 8.34 2.05
C GLN A 175 -22.36 8.15 3.55
N ALA A 176 -21.29 8.11 4.32
CA ALA A 176 -21.36 8.50 5.70
C ALA A 176 -20.51 9.77 5.82
N GLU A 177 -21.10 10.73 6.47
CA GLU A 177 -20.52 12.02 6.77
C GLU A 177 -19.03 11.91 7.11
N VAL A 178 -18.24 12.76 6.48
CA VAL A 178 -16.79 12.91 6.58
C VAL A 178 -16.01 12.11 5.52
N ILE A 179 -15.50 12.86 4.61
CA ILE A 179 -14.46 12.64 3.58
C ILE A 179 -14.38 11.23 3.00
#